data_2fdd9c2c893e486a12531cf9472bf564
#
_entry.id   2fdd9c2c893e486a12531cf9472bf564
#
_cell.length_a   1.000
_cell.length_b   1.000
_cell.length_c   1.000
_cell.angle_alpha   90.00
_cell.angle_beta   90.00
_cell.angle_gamma   90.00
#
_symmetry.space_group_name_H-M   'P 1'
#
loop_
_entity.id
_entity.type
_entity.pdbx_description
1 polymer ?
#
loop_
_entity_poly.entity_id
_entity_poly.type
_entity_poly.pdbx_seq_one_letter_code
_entity_poly.pdbx_strand_id
1 'polypeptide(L)'
;MNLSGKVAIVTGGASGLGRATVEAYVDKGVKVAIFDMNEALANEVIAQCGEENVAFWKANVADEDSVQDAVQQVVARFGGLHICNNYAGISNAVKTLSKKGVFPMDQFMLVLNVNLVGTFNVARFAAEQMANNEPFNPDGGRGVIINTASIAAMEGQVGQLAYSASKGGVVGMTLPMARDLASYGIRVNTIVPGLIHTPLFDALPEQAYKSLEASVCYPQRLGQAAEIAHLAVFIAENDYVNGECIRLDGAIRMQPR
;
A
#
# COMPACT_ATOMS: atom_id res chain seq x y z
N MET A 1 2.81 -17.55 -6.07
CA MET A 1 4.30 -17.74 -6.11
C MET A 1 4.79 -18.28 -4.76
N ASN A 2 5.89 -19.04 -4.73
CA ASN A 2 6.58 -19.34 -3.46
C ASN A 2 7.34 -18.09 -3.00
N LEU A 3 7.13 -17.65 -1.77
CA LEU A 3 7.69 -16.40 -1.26
C LEU A 3 9.13 -16.52 -0.74
N SER A 4 9.57 -17.71 -0.33
CA SER A 4 10.91 -17.90 0.22
C SER A 4 12.01 -17.46 -0.76
N GLY A 5 12.92 -16.59 -0.28
CA GLY A 5 13.99 -16.02 -1.08
C GLY A 5 13.58 -14.92 -2.06
N LYS A 6 12.30 -14.52 -2.10
CA LYS A 6 11.84 -13.39 -2.91
C LYS A 6 12.20 -12.05 -2.27
N VAL A 7 12.14 -11.00 -3.06
CA VAL A 7 12.44 -9.62 -2.65
C VAL A 7 11.19 -8.76 -2.80
N ALA A 8 10.86 -7.99 -1.78
CA ALA A 8 9.73 -7.07 -1.75
C ALA A 8 10.18 -5.64 -1.50
N ILE A 9 9.51 -4.68 -2.14
CA ILE A 9 9.45 -3.28 -1.74
C ILE A 9 8.13 -3.06 -0.99
N VAL A 10 8.18 -2.39 0.16
CA VAL A 10 7.00 -1.96 0.92
C VAL A 10 7.10 -0.46 1.18
N THR A 11 6.31 0.35 0.47
CA THR A 11 6.25 1.79 0.74
C THR A 11 5.38 2.06 1.98
N GLY A 12 5.74 3.05 2.80
CA GLY A 12 5.11 3.24 4.10
C GLY A 12 5.40 2.09 5.08
N GLY A 13 6.50 1.36 4.86
CA GLY A 13 6.83 0.14 5.58
C GLY A 13 7.30 0.33 7.03
N ALA A 14 7.54 1.57 7.46
CA ALA A 14 8.01 1.86 8.81
C ALA A 14 6.88 1.82 9.87
N SER A 15 5.61 1.84 9.48
CA SER A 15 4.49 1.88 10.44
C SER A 15 3.20 1.24 9.90
N GLY A 16 2.23 1.03 10.78
CA GLY A 16 0.86 0.62 10.44
C GLY A 16 0.76 -0.60 9.54
N LEU A 17 0.03 -0.46 8.43
CA LEU A 17 -0.22 -1.56 7.47
C LEU A 17 1.07 -2.04 6.81
N GLY A 18 1.95 -1.09 6.46
CA GLY A 18 3.23 -1.40 5.83
C GLY A 18 4.13 -2.21 6.75
N ARG A 19 4.30 -1.79 8.02
CA ARG A 19 5.10 -2.52 9.02
C ARG A 19 4.59 -3.95 9.22
N ALA A 20 3.29 -4.14 9.42
CA ALA A 20 2.71 -5.47 9.57
C ALA A 20 2.96 -6.35 8.33
N THR A 21 2.95 -5.76 7.13
CA THR A 21 3.26 -6.48 5.89
C THR A 21 4.74 -6.82 5.78
N VAL A 22 5.65 -5.93 6.21
CA VAL A 22 7.09 -6.23 6.32
C VAL A 22 7.33 -7.45 7.21
N GLU A 23 6.77 -7.43 8.42
CA GLU A 23 6.89 -8.52 9.40
C GLU A 23 6.37 -9.84 8.82
N ALA A 24 5.16 -9.84 8.21
CA ALA A 24 4.57 -11.02 7.60
C ALA A 24 5.39 -11.58 6.41
N TYR A 25 6.01 -10.72 5.61
CA TYR A 25 6.89 -11.16 4.53
C TYR A 25 8.19 -11.75 5.05
N VAL A 26 8.80 -11.18 6.08
CA VAL A 26 10.01 -11.73 6.71
C VAL A 26 9.74 -13.12 7.26
N ASP A 27 8.60 -13.35 7.91
CA ASP A 27 8.17 -14.67 8.40
C ASP A 27 8.03 -15.72 7.28
N LYS A 28 7.83 -15.27 6.04
CA LYS A 28 7.78 -16.11 4.84
C LYS A 28 9.13 -16.26 4.13
N GLY A 29 10.20 -15.69 4.69
CA GLY A 29 11.55 -15.72 4.10
C GLY A 29 11.76 -14.75 2.95
N VAL A 30 10.98 -13.68 2.86
CA VAL A 30 11.14 -12.59 1.89
C VAL A 30 12.15 -11.58 2.41
N LYS A 31 13.03 -11.09 1.54
CA LYS A 31 13.88 -9.92 1.81
C LYS A 31 13.06 -8.66 1.54
N VAL A 32 13.04 -7.70 2.47
CA VAL A 32 12.14 -6.55 2.37
C VAL A 32 12.90 -5.23 2.35
N ALA A 33 12.63 -4.41 1.35
CA ALA A 33 13.04 -3.02 1.26
C ALA A 33 11.92 -2.11 1.78
N ILE A 34 12.16 -1.41 2.88
CA ILE A 34 11.27 -0.37 3.39
C ILE A 34 11.55 0.93 2.65
N PHE A 35 10.53 1.49 1.96
CA PHE A 35 10.53 2.85 1.44
C PHE A 35 9.66 3.72 2.34
N ASP A 36 10.30 4.63 3.07
CA ASP A 36 9.60 5.51 4.00
C ASP A 36 10.35 6.84 4.15
N MET A 37 9.70 7.84 4.73
CA MET A 37 10.33 9.11 5.10
C MET A 37 10.84 9.09 6.54
N ASN A 38 10.38 8.14 7.37
CA ASN A 38 10.71 8.04 8.80
C ASN A 38 11.75 6.96 9.06
N GLU A 39 13.01 7.37 9.05
CA GLU A 39 14.17 6.50 9.30
C GLU A 39 14.16 5.90 10.72
N ALA A 40 13.73 6.67 11.73
CA ALA A 40 13.73 6.19 13.12
C ALA A 40 12.80 4.99 13.29
N LEU A 41 11.55 5.09 12.79
CA LEU A 41 10.61 3.97 12.82
C LEU A 41 11.06 2.78 11.95
N ALA A 42 11.68 3.06 10.80
CA ALA A 42 12.22 1.99 9.94
C ALA A 42 13.33 1.20 10.66
N ASN A 43 14.20 1.88 11.41
CA ASN A 43 15.26 1.24 12.17
C ASN A 43 14.70 0.34 13.30
N GLU A 44 13.56 0.70 13.90
CA GLU A 44 12.88 -0.20 14.86
C GLU A 44 12.42 -1.50 14.19
N VAL A 45 11.87 -1.40 12.98
CA VAL A 45 11.45 -2.58 12.20
C VAL A 45 12.65 -3.44 11.82
N ILE A 46 13.75 -2.82 11.38
CA ILE A 46 14.99 -3.54 11.04
C ILE A 46 15.54 -4.26 12.28
N ALA A 47 15.59 -3.59 13.43
CA ALA A 47 16.06 -4.20 14.68
C ALA A 47 15.23 -5.42 15.10
N GLN A 48 13.92 -5.40 14.80
CA GLN A 48 13.01 -6.52 15.10
C GLN A 48 13.14 -7.67 14.10
N CYS A 49 13.28 -7.36 12.80
CA CYS A 49 13.22 -8.33 11.70
C CYS A 49 14.59 -8.86 11.26
N GLY A 50 15.69 -8.19 11.67
CA GLY A 50 17.07 -8.51 11.28
C GLY A 50 17.54 -7.77 10.01
N GLU A 51 18.75 -7.19 10.07
CA GLU A 51 19.36 -6.43 8.98
C GLU A 51 19.65 -7.28 7.72
N GLU A 52 19.76 -8.57 7.88
CA GLU A 52 19.92 -9.53 6.80
C GLU A 52 18.61 -9.71 5.99
N ASN A 53 17.44 -9.40 6.60
CA ASN A 53 16.13 -9.57 6.00
C ASN A 53 15.52 -8.25 5.52
N VAL A 54 15.80 -7.16 6.24
CA VAL A 54 15.15 -5.86 6.01
C VAL A 54 16.19 -4.76 5.85
N ALA A 55 15.97 -3.87 4.88
CA ALA A 55 16.75 -2.66 4.73
C ALA A 55 15.85 -1.46 4.42
N PHE A 56 16.33 -0.27 4.73
CA PHE A 56 15.61 0.98 4.58
C PHE A 56 16.22 1.86 3.50
N TRP A 57 15.35 2.50 2.73
CA TRP A 57 15.68 3.61 1.83
C TRP A 57 14.74 4.78 2.12
N LYS A 58 15.30 5.94 2.37
CA LYS A 58 14.53 7.18 2.47
C LYS A 58 14.07 7.57 1.09
N ALA A 59 12.82 7.23 0.75
CA ALA A 59 12.25 7.45 -0.56
C ALA A 59 10.96 8.27 -0.49
N ASN A 60 10.95 9.42 -1.17
CA ASN A 60 9.74 10.18 -1.41
C ASN A 60 9.03 9.62 -2.66
N VAL A 61 7.92 8.92 -2.47
CA VAL A 61 7.17 8.29 -3.58
C VAL A 61 6.68 9.27 -4.65
N ALA A 62 6.48 10.56 -4.28
CA ALA A 62 6.08 11.61 -5.21
C ALA A 62 7.24 12.18 -6.06
N ASP A 63 8.47 11.76 -5.80
CA ASP A 63 9.68 12.19 -6.49
C ASP A 63 10.20 11.03 -7.36
N GLU A 64 10.29 11.28 -8.65
CA GLU A 64 10.67 10.26 -9.64
C GLU A 64 12.09 9.76 -9.43
N ASP A 65 13.05 10.68 -9.29
CA ASP A 65 14.47 10.36 -9.15
C ASP A 65 14.71 9.58 -7.85
N SER A 66 14.07 10.04 -6.75
CA SER A 66 14.13 9.36 -5.44
C SER A 66 13.66 7.91 -5.51
N VAL A 67 12.58 7.64 -6.24
CA VAL A 67 12.05 6.27 -6.39
C VAL A 67 12.93 5.43 -7.30
N GLN A 68 13.37 5.97 -8.44
CA GLN A 68 14.21 5.26 -9.39
C GLN A 68 15.52 4.80 -8.74
N ASP A 69 16.20 5.72 -8.06
CA ASP A 69 17.46 5.44 -7.37
C ASP A 69 17.27 4.38 -6.27
N ALA A 70 16.21 4.51 -5.46
CA ALA A 70 15.92 3.54 -4.41
C ALA A 70 15.63 2.15 -4.96
N VAL A 71 14.84 2.02 -6.03
CA VAL A 71 14.56 0.72 -6.67
C VAL A 71 15.83 0.07 -7.23
N GLN A 72 16.70 0.84 -7.88
CA GLN A 72 17.99 0.32 -8.39
C GLN A 72 18.88 -0.20 -7.26
N GLN A 73 18.95 0.53 -6.14
CA GLN A 73 19.71 0.12 -4.97
C GLN A 73 19.14 -1.16 -4.31
N VAL A 74 17.82 -1.35 -4.30
CA VAL A 74 17.18 -2.60 -3.82
C VAL A 74 17.64 -3.79 -4.66
N VAL A 75 17.59 -3.65 -5.99
CA VAL A 75 18.04 -4.71 -6.91
C VAL A 75 19.52 -5.01 -6.73
N ALA A 76 20.36 -3.96 -6.60
CA ALA A 76 21.80 -4.14 -6.35
C ALA A 76 22.09 -4.87 -5.03
N ARG A 77 21.30 -4.60 -3.97
CA ARG A 77 21.49 -5.22 -2.64
C ARG A 77 20.97 -6.64 -2.55
N PHE A 78 19.78 -6.91 -3.11
CA PHE A 78 19.08 -8.18 -2.91
C PHE A 78 19.06 -9.09 -4.14
N GLY A 79 19.55 -8.62 -5.30
CA GLY A 79 19.69 -9.41 -6.51
C GLY A 79 18.42 -9.52 -7.37
N GLY A 80 17.35 -8.79 -7.04
CA GLY A 80 16.10 -8.79 -7.81
C GLY A 80 14.95 -8.08 -7.11
N LEU A 81 13.78 -8.05 -7.74
CA LEU A 81 12.55 -7.50 -7.16
C LEU A 81 11.36 -8.32 -7.67
N HIS A 82 10.52 -8.83 -6.76
CA HIS A 82 9.42 -9.74 -7.10
C HIS A 82 8.05 -9.26 -6.61
N ILE A 83 8.02 -8.45 -5.55
CA ILE A 83 6.80 -7.99 -4.90
C ILE A 83 6.92 -6.48 -4.67
N CYS A 84 5.87 -5.73 -4.99
CA CYS A 84 5.78 -4.31 -4.69
C CYS A 84 4.47 -4.02 -3.96
N ASN A 85 4.54 -3.62 -2.68
CA ASN A 85 3.38 -3.20 -1.90
C ASN A 85 3.40 -1.69 -1.68
N ASN A 86 2.35 -1.01 -2.12
CA ASN A 86 2.19 0.43 -2.03
C ASN A 86 1.24 0.83 -0.91
N TYR A 87 1.78 1.13 0.30
CA TYR A 87 1.01 1.65 1.44
C TYR A 87 1.25 3.13 1.73
N ALA A 88 2.31 3.74 1.19
CA ALA A 88 2.58 5.16 1.40
C ALA A 88 1.37 6.01 1.00
N GLY A 89 0.94 6.88 1.89
CA GLY A 89 -0.21 7.73 1.64
C GLY A 89 -0.48 8.69 2.79
N ILE A 90 -1.14 9.78 2.45
CA ILE A 90 -1.56 10.83 3.37
C ILE A 90 -3.06 11.11 3.21
N SER A 91 -3.65 11.72 4.22
CA SER A 91 -5.03 12.18 4.20
C SER A 91 -5.12 13.61 4.72
N ASN A 92 -6.08 14.35 4.22
CA ASN A 92 -6.50 15.62 4.79
C ASN A 92 -8.03 15.68 4.88
N ALA A 93 -8.55 16.52 5.77
CA ALA A 93 -10.00 16.71 5.97
C ALA A 93 -10.37 18.14 5.57
N VAL A 94 -10.54 18.38 4.27
CA VAL A 94 -10.84 19.70 3.72
C VAL A 94 -12.09 19.64 2.84
N LYS A 95 -13.08 20.50 3.16
CA LYS A 95 -14.32 20.60 2.37
C LYS A 95 -14.06 21.42 1.08
N THR A 96 -14.75 21.08 -0.02
CA THR A 96 -14.73 21.83 -1.27
C THR A 96 -14.99 23.31 -1.05
N LEU A 97 -15.96 23.62 -0.17
CA LEU A 97 -16.28 24.97 0.27
C LEU A 97 -16.55 24.97 1.77
N SER A 98 -15.96 25.92 2.49
CA SER A 98 -16.15 26.11 3.93
C SER A 98 -16.23 27.60 4.27
N LYS A 99 -16.49 27.94 5.56
CA LYS A 99 -16.41 29.34 6.04
C LYS A 99 -15.02 29.96 5.86
N LYS A 100 -13.96 29.15 5.68
CA LYS A 100 -12.59 29.61 5.43
C LYS A 100 -12.28 29.82 3.95
N GLY A 101 -13.26 29.56 3.06
CA GLY A 101 -13.09 29.69 1.61
C GLY A 101 -13.13 28.33 0.87
N VAL A 102 -12.66 28.36 -0.37
CA VAL A 102 -12.57 27.19 -1.24
C VAL A 102 -11.39 26.29 -0.84
N PHE A 103 -11.46 25.03 -1.22
CA PHE A 103 -10.39 24.06 -1.00
C PHE A 103 -9.08 24.56 -1.67
N PRO A 104 -7.97 24.73 -0.92
CA PRO A 104 -6.67 25.13 -1.51
C PRO A 104 -6.15 24.06 -2.47
N MET A 105 -5.82 24.46 -3.70
CA MET A 105 -5.38 23.53 -4.76
C MET A 105 -4.08 22.80 -4.43
N ASP A 106 -3.16 23.47 -3.75
CA ASP A 106 -1.88 22.88 -3.29
C ASP A 106 -2.10 21.70 -2.34
N GLN A 107 -3.06 21.81 -1.41
CA GLN A 107 -3.41 20.71 -0.51
C GLN A 107 -4.12 19.55 -1.23
N PHE A 108 -4.93 19.85 -2.25
CA PHE A 108 -5.53 18.82 -3.10
C PHE A 108 -4.44 18.06 -3.88
N MET A 109 -3.56 18.80 -4.56
CA MET A 109 -2.48 18.22 -5.36
C MET A 109 -1.48 17.45 -4.49
N LEU A 110 -1.19 17.88 -3.27
CA LEU A 110 -0.32 17.16 -2.36
C LEU A 110 -0.83 15.72 -2.11
N VAL A 111 -2.13 15.57 -1.84
CA VAL A 111 -2.73 14.24 -1.60
C VAL A 111 -2.70 13.39 -2.87
N LEU A 112 -3.02 13.97 -4.02
CA LEU A 112 -2.94 13.24 -5.30
C LEU A 112 -1.52 12.81 -5.63
N ASN A 113 -0.54 13.71 -5.45
CA ASN A 113 0.86 13.42 -5.77
C ASN A 113 1.42 12.29 -4.92
N VAL A 114 1.13 12.26 -3.62
CA VAL A 114 1.60 11.17 -2.76
C VAL A 114 0.83 9.88 -3.02
N ASN A 115 -0.51 9.91 -2.97
CA ASN A 115 -1.32 8.70 -2.93
C ASN A 115 -1.50 8.04 -4.30
N LEU A 116 -1.64 8.82 -5.36
CA LEU A 116 -1.93 8.32 -6.71
C LEU A 116 -0.68 8.31 -7.58
N VAL A 117 -0.07 9.49 -7.78
CA VAL A 117 1.13 9.60 -8.61
C VAL A 117 2.28 8.81 -7.98
N GLY A 118 2.47 8.88 -6.66
CA GLY A 118 3.49 8.13 -5.93
C GLY A 118 3.28 6.61 -6.02
N THR A 119 2.04 6.13 -5.90
CA THR A 119 1.73 4.71 -6.10
C THR A 119 2.10 4.25 -7.52
N PHE A 120 1.72 5.02 -8.54
CA PHE A 120 2.08 4.72 -9.93
C PHE A 120 3.58 4.78 -10.17
N ASN A 121 4.25 5.78 -9.59
CA ASN A 121 5.69 5.99 -9.73
C ASN A 121 6.50 4.77 -9.21
N VAL A 122 6.19 4.27 -8.01
CA VAL A 122 6.83 3.07 -7.47
C VAL A 122 6.46 1.83 -8.29
N ALA A 123 5.18 1.69 -8.67
CA ALA A 123 4.71 0.54 -9.43
C ALA A 123 5.40 0.39 -10.79
N ARG A 124 5.61 1.49 -11.55
CA ARG A 124 6.23 1.46 -12.88
C ARG A 124 7.70 1.06 -12.82
N PHE A 125 8.48 1.60 -11.86
CA PHE A 125 9.88 1.21 -11.70
C PHE A 125 10.03 -0.20 -11.13
N ALA A 126 9.12 -0.63 -10.25
CA ALA A 126 9.08 -2.02 -9.81
C ALA A 126 8.77 -2.97 -10.99
N ALA A 127 7.81 -2.62 -11.84
CA ALA A 127 7.47 -3.42 -13.02
C ALA A 127 8.64 -3.56 -14.00
N GLU A 128 9.40 -2.47 -14.25
CA GLU A 128 10.60 -2.49 -15.07
C GLU A 128 11.62 -3.52 -14.57
N GLN A 129 11.87 -3.56 -13.27
CA GLN A 129 12.78 -4.53 -12.67
C GLN A 129 12.21 -5.96 -12.70
N MET A 130 10.94 -6.13 -12.37
CA MET A 130 10.27 -7.43 -12.39
C MET A 130 10.27 -8.06 -13.79
N ALA A 131 10.14 -7.27 -14.85
CA ALA A 131 10.16 -7.74 -16.23
C ALA A 131 11.49 -8.43 -16.59
N ASN A 132 12.58 -8.11 -15.90
CA ASN A 132 13.91 -8.70 -16.09
C ASN A 132 14.13 -9.99 -15.27
N ASN A 133 13.20 -10.37 -14.38
CA ASN A 133 13.33 -11.61 -13.61
C ASN A 133 13.19 -12.84 -14.52
N GLU A 134 13.89 -13.91 -14.16
CA GLU A 134 13.55 -15.24 -14.68
C GLU A 134 12.16 -15.65 -14.19
N PRO A 135 11.32 -16.29 -15.04
CA PRO A 135 10.03 -16.80 -14.62
C PRO A 135 10.16 -17.77 -13.46
N PHE A 136 9.33 -17.61 -12.42
CA PHE A 136 9.36 -18.45 -11.22
C PHE A 136 8.32 -19.58 -11.24
N ASN A 137 7.48 -19.65 -12.27
CA ASN A 137 6.47 -20.69 -12.46
C ASN A 137 6.26 -21.01 -13.96
N PRO A 138 5.60 -22.14 -14.32
CA PRO A 138 5.36 -22.51 -15.71
C PRO A 138 4.52 -21.51 -16.52
N ASP A 139 3.74 -20.67 -15.86
CA ASP A 139 2.89 -19.66 -16.50
C ASP A 139 3.65 -18.39 -16.86
N GLY A 140 4.97 -18.33 -16.59
CA GLY A 140 5.81 -17.20 -16.91
C GLY A 140 5.78 -16.07 -15.89
N GLY A 141 5.32 -16.34 -14.67
CA GLY A 141 5.20 -15.32 -13.59
C GLY A 141 6.55 -14.71 -13.21
N ARG A 142 6.62 -13.37 -13.09
CA ARG A 142 7.85 -12.61 -12.76
C ARG A 142 7.69 -11.66 -11.60
N GLY A 143 6.45 -11.28 -11.23
CA GLY A 143 6.23 -10.37 -10.12
C GLY A 143 4.75 -10.11 -9.80
N VAL A 144 4.53 -9.38 -8.70
CA VAL A 144 3.21 -8.89 -8.29
C VAL A 144 3.32 -7.50 -7.69
N ILE A 145 2.41 -6.62 -8.10
CA ILE A 145 2.19 -5.29 -7.54
C ILE A 145 0.88 -5.31 -6.76
N ILE A 146 0.91 -4.84 -5.53
CA ILE A 146 -0.25 -4.77 -4.63
C ILE A 146 -0.39 -3.32 -4.16
N ASN A 147 -1.37 -2.63 -4.70
CA ASN A 147 -1.66 -1.24 -4.34
C ASN A 147 -2.64 -1.18 -3.16
N THR A 148 -2.71 -0.01 -2.52
CA THR A 148 -3.64 0.23 -1.42
C THR A 148 -4.55 1.41 -1.74
N ALA A 149 -5.83 1.10 -1.94
CA ALA A 149 -6.88 2.09 -2.04
C ALA A 149 -7.49 2.40 -0.65
N SER A 150 -8.79 2.51 -0.57
CA SER A 150 -9.61 2.67 0.64
C SER A 150 -11.08 2.49 0.26
N ILE A 151 -11.92 2.11 1.20
CA ILE A 151 -13.38 2.21 1.03
C ILE A 151 -13.82 3.64 0.70
N ALA A 152 -13.05 4.66 1.13
CA ALA A 152 -13.28 6.06 0.76
C ALA A 152 -13.20 6.33 -0.76
N ALA A 153 -12.65 5.42 -1.55
CA ALA A 153 -12.68 5.49 -3.01
C ALA A 153 -14.12 5.49 -3.57
N MET A 154 -15.04 4.79 -2.90
CA MET A 154 -16.44 4.63 -3.27
C MET A 154 -17.40 5.35 -2.31
N GLU A 155 -17.02 5.49 -1.04
CA GLU A 155 -17.89 5.92 0.05
C GLU A 155 -17.25 7.06 0.86
N GLY A 156 -16.62 8.02 0.18
CA GLY A 156 -15.91 9.13 0.83
C GLY A 156 -16.84 10.01 1.66
N GLN A 157 -16.38 10.39 2.85
CA GLN A 157 -17.08 11.24 3.79
C GLN A 157 -16.83 12.73 3.51
N VAL A 158 -17.61 13.57 4.16
CA VAL A 158 -17.42 15.03 4.12
C VAL A 158 -15.99 15.41 4.51
N GLY A 159 -15.32 16.11 3.62
CA GLY A 159 -13.91 16.52 3.78
C GLY A 159 -12.88 15.58 3.18
N GLN A 160 -13.26 14.41 2.69
CA GLN A 160 -12.35 13.43 2.10
C GLN A 160 -12.17 13.55 0.58
N LEU A 161 -12.55 14.69 -0.04
CA LEU A 161 -12.56 14.82 -1.51
C LEU A 161 -11.23 14.43 -2.16
N ALA A 162 -10.11 15.01 -1.72
CA ALA A 162 -8.79 14.73 -2.29
C ALA A 162 -8.37 13.28 -2.03
N TYR A 163 -8.61 12.78 -0.82
CA TYR A 163 -8.32 11.40 -0.45
C TYR A 163 -9.12 10.41 -1.29
N SER A 164 -10.44 10.61 -1.40
CA SER A 164 -11.33 9.77 -2.20
C SER A 164 -10.96 9.81 -3.68
N ALA A 165 -10.64 10.98 -4.22
CA ALA A 165 -10.17 11.12 -5.61
C ALA A 165 -8.88 10.33 -5.85
N SER A 166 -7.90 10.46 -4.93
CA SER A 166 -6.64 9.71 -5.04
C SER A 166 -6.85 8.19 -4.98
N LYS A 167 -7.66 7.72 -4.03
CA LYS A 167 -7.92 6.28 -3.85
C LYS A 167 -8.85 5.71 -4.93
N GLY A 168 -9.77 6.52 -5.46
CA GLY A 168 -10.54 6.19 -6.67
C GLY A 168 -9.66 6.04 -7.91
N GLY A 169 -8.64 6.90 -8.05
CA GLY A 169 -7.62 6.76 -9.10
C GLY A 169 -6.84 5.45 -8.99
N VAL A 170 -6.44 5.04 -7.76
CA VAL A 170 -5.76 3.74 -7.54
C VAL A 170 -6.66 2.57 -7.95
N VAL A 171 -7.95 2.60 -7.60
CA VAL A 171 -8.93 1.60 -8.06
C VAL A 171 -9.00 1.58 -9.59
N GLY A 172 -9.14 2.76 -10.22
CA GLY A 172 -9.28 2.90 -11.67
C GLY A 172 -8.07 2.40 -12.46
N MET A 173 -6.84 2.55 -11.95
CA MET A 173 -5.63 2.09 -12.64
C MET A 173 -5.33 0.59 -12.45
N THR A 174 -6.00 -0.12 -11.53
CA THR A 174 -5.68 -1.52 -11.20
C THR A 174 -5.83 -2.45 -12.39
N LEU A 175 -6.99 -2.50 -13.01
CA LEU A 175 -7.24 -3.41 -14.14
C LEU A 175 -6.46 -3.04 -15.41
N PRO A 176 -6.38 -1.76 -15.84
CA PRO A 176 -5.53 -1.39 -16.96
C PRO A 176 -4.06 -1.78 -16.75
N MET A 177 -3.49 -1.50 -15.59
CA MET A 177 -2.11 -1.86 -15.28
C MET A 177 -1.90 -3.38 -15.29
N ALA A 178 -2.84 -4.18 -14.76
CA ALA A 178 -2.80 -5.64 -14.82
C ALA A 178 -2.80 -6.17 -16.27
N ARG A 179 -3.55 -5.51 -17.16
CA ARG A 179 -3.60 -5.85 -18.59
C ARG A 179 -2.32 -5.46 -19.33
N ASP A 180 -1.80 -4.27 -19.06
CA ASP A 180 -0.55 -3.79 -19.66
C ASP A 180 0.65 -4.68 -19.30
N LEU A 181 0.67 -5.18 -18.06
CA LEU A 181 1.78 -5.96 -17.53
C LEU A 181 1.61 -7.49 -17.69
N ALA A 182 0.49 -7.96 -18.19
CA ALA A 182 0.21 -9.38 -18.36
C ALA A 182 1.24 -10.10 -19.25
N SER A 183 1.66 -9.47 -20.36
CA SER A 183 2.65 -10.01 -21.28
C SER A 183 4.05 -10.14 -20.65
N TYR A 184 4.30 -9.43 -19.55
CA TYR A 184 5.54 -9.52 -18.76
C TYR A 184 5.46 -10.52 -17.60
N GLY A 185 4.33 -11.19 -17.41
CA GLY A 185 4.13 -12.10 -16.28
C GLY A 185 4.02 -11.40 -14.92
N ILE A 186 3.54 -10.15 -14.90
CA ILE A 186 3.40 -9.34 -13.68
C ILE A 186 1.92 -9.13 -13.39
N ARG A 187 1.50 -9.49 -12.18
CA ARG A 187 0.12 -9.30 -11.69
C ARG A 187 -0.02 -7.96 -10.97
N VAL A 188 -1.21 -7.38 -11.03
CA VAL A 188 -1.53 -6.14 -10.29
C VAL A 188 -2.87 -6.30 -9.60
N ASN A 189 -2.90 -6.06 -8.30
CA ASN A 189 -4.12 -6.07 -7.48
C ASN A 189 -4.12 -4.87 -6.53
N THR A 190 -5.29 -4.58 -5.98
CA THR A 190 -5.46 -3.50 -5.01
C THR A 190 -6.22 -4.00 -3.80
N ILE A 191 -5.66 -3.80 -2.61
CA ILE A 191 -6.38 -3.95 -1.35
C ILE A 191 -7.18 -2.68 -1.09
N VAL A 192 -8.42 -2.84 -0.66
CA VAL A 192 -9.34 -1.74 -0.32
C VAL A 192 -9.70 -1.87 1.17
N PRO A 193 -8.87 -1.32 2.08
CA PRO A 193 -9.12 -1.40 3.52
C PRO A 193 -10.37 -0.64 3.94
N GLY A 194 -11.06 -1.19 4.95
CA GLY A 194 -12.04 -0.47 5.75
C GLY A 194 -11.38 0.34 6.87
N LEU A 195 -12.01 0.33 8.04
CA LEU A 195 -11.46 0.93 9.24
C LEU A 195 -10.48 -0.05 9.89
N ILE A 196 -9.20 0.20 9.72
CA ILE A 196 -8.12 -0.63 10.27
C ILE A 196 -7.43 0.11 11.40
N HIS A 197 -7.29 -0.54 12.56
CA HIS A 197 -6.56 0.02 13.70
C HIS A 197 -5.10 0.31 13.31
N THR A 198 -4.72 1.55 13.49
CA THR A 198 -3.35 2.05 13.29
C THR A 198 -3.05 3.06 14.40
N PRO A 199 -1.80 3.45 14.67
CA PRO A 199 -1.48 4.45 15.69
C PRO A 199 -2.25 5.77 15.59
N LEU A 200 -2.78 6.09 14.41
CA LEU A 200 -3.65 7.26 14.23
C LEU A 200 -4.95 7.19 15.05
N PHE A 201 -5.47 5.97 15.25
CA PHE A 201 -6.70 5.75 16.01
C PHE A 201 -6.49 5.78 17.52
N ASP A 202 -5.24 5.60 18.02
CA ASP A 202 -4.92 5.63 19.45
C ASP A 202 -5.12 7.03 20.06
N ALA A 203 -5.09 8.08 19.22
CA ALA A 203 -5.33 9.45 19.65
C ALA A 203 -6.84 9.83 19.74
N LEU A 204 -7.76 8.94 19.33
CA LEU A 204 -9.19 9.21 19.35
C LEU A 204 -9.76 9.08 20.75
N PRO A 205 -10.76 9.94 21.13
CA PRO A 205 -11.55 9.72 22.33
C PRO A 205 -12.25 8.35 22.28
N GLU A 206 -12.33 7.65 23.43
CA GLU A 206 -12.92 6.31 23.53
C GLU A 206 -14.32 6.21 22.91
N GLN A 207 -15.16 7.24 23.10
CA GLN A 207 -16.51 7.28 22.53
C GLN A 207 -16.49 7.32 20.99
N ALA A 208 -15.55 8.06 20.39
CA ALA A 208 -15.40 8.11 18.94
C ALA A 208 -14.91 6.76 18.41
N TYR A 209 -13.94 6.14 19.09
CA TYR A 209 -13.43 4.82 18.74
C TYR A 209 -14.56 3.77 18.74
N LYS A 210 -15.34 3.69 19.82
CA LYS A 210 -16.49 2.78 19.94
C LYS A 210 -17.55 3.03 18.86
N SER A 211 -17.78 4.29 18.48
CA SER A 211 -18.71 4.62 17.39
C SER A 211 -18.23 4.06 16.04
N LEU A 212 -16.92 4.11 15.80
CA LEU A 212 -16.33 3.53 14.59
C LEU A 212 -16.45 1.99 14.59
N GLU A 213 -16.17 1.33 15.71
CA GLU A 213 -16.36 -0.12 15.85
C GLU A 213 -17.79 -0.54 15.59
N ALA A 214 -18.76 0.20 16.15
CA ALA A 214 -20.19 -0.07 15.98
C ALA A 214 -20.67 0.10 14.52
N SER A 215 -19.93 0.81 13.68
CA SER A 215 -20.25 0.97 12.27
C SER A 215 -19.82 -0.23 11.39
N VAL A 216 -18.95 -1.11 11.90
CA VAL A 216 -18.51 -2.33 11.23
C VAL A 216 -19.56 -3.42 11.44
N CYS A 217 -20.00 -4.07 10.35
CA CYS A 217 -21.08 -5.06 10.45
C CYS A 217 -20.63 -6.34 11.15
N TYR A 218 -19.52 -6.95 10.71
CA TYR A 218 -18.96 -8.16 11.32
C TYR A 218 -17.52 -8.40 10.85
N PRO A 219 -16.59 -8.77 11.75
CA PRO A 219 -16.73 -8.68 13.21
C PRO A 219 -16.83 -7.21 13.65
N GLN A 220 -17.62 -6.94 14.71
CA GLN A 220 -17.91 -5.57 15.15
C GLN A 220 -16.72 -4.98 15.93
N ARG A 221 -15.67 -4.68 15.23
CA ARG A 221 -14.40 -4.07 15.66
C ARG A 221 -13.69 -3.44 14.49
N LEU A 222 -12.68 -2.65 14.74
CA LEU A 222 -11.73 -2.26 13.69
C LEU A 222 -10.94 -3.49 13.23
N GLY A 223 -10.60 -3.53 11.94
CA GLY A 223 -9.66 -4.51 11.41
C GLY A 223 -8.28 -4.30 12.01
N GLN A 224 -7.43 -5.32 11.95
CA GLN A 224 -6.05 -5.26 12.42
C GLN A 224 -5.09 -5.15 11.22
N ALA A 225 -3.95 -4.46 11.40
CA ALA A 225 -2.93 -4.35 10.36
C ALA A 225 -2.44 -5.74 9.87
N ALA A 226 -2.38 -6.72 10.78
CA ALA A 226 -2.03 -8.10 10.45
C ALA A 226 -3.03 -8.78 9.48
N GLU A 227 -4.31 -8.40 9.50
CA GLU A 227 -5.31 -8.93 8.56
C GLU A 227 -5.07 -8.42 7.14
N ILE A 228 -4.62 -7.15 7.01
CA ILE A 228 -4.18 -6.59 5.71
C ILE A 228 -2.90 -7.30 5.23
N ALA A 229 -1.93 -7.51 6.12
CA ALA A 229 -0.70 -8.22 5.80
C ALA A 229 -0.99 -9.66 5.32
N HIS A 230 -1.91 -10.37 5.99
CA HIS A 230 -2.34 -11.70 5.58
C HIS A 230 -2.95 -11.69 4.16
N LEU A 231 -3.79 -10.70 3.84
CA LEU A 231 -4.34 -10.57 2.48
C LEU A 231 -3.24 -10.26 1.46
N ALA A 232 -2.26 -9.41 1.80
CA ALA A 232 -1.12 -9.12 0.92
C ALA A 232 -0.31 -10.39 0.62
N VAL A 233 -0.01 -11.19 1.65
CA VAL A 233 0.65 -12.51 1.50
C VAL A 233 -0.17 -13.43 0.60
N PHE A 234 -1.50 -13.55 0.84
CA PHE A 234 -2.38 -14.37 0.01
C PHE A 234 -2.36 -13.94 -1.46
N ILE A 235 -2.45 -12.63 -1.74
CA ILE A 235 -2.39 -12.10 -3.12
C ILE A 235 -1.05 -12.44 -3.76
N ALA A 236 0.05 -12.33 -3.01
CA ALA A 236 1.38 -12.67 -3.52
C ALA A 236 1.53 -14.17 -3.82
N GLU A 237 1.01 -15.04 -2.97
CA GLU A 237 1.07 -16.51 -3.13
C GLU A 237 0.13 -17.05 -4.23
N ASN A 238 -1.05 -16.43 -4.43
CA ASN A 238 -2.08 -16.92 -5.35
C ASN A 238 -1.91 -16.33 -6.74
N ASP A 239 -1.37 -17.12 -7.67
CA ASP A 239 -1.06 -16.66 -9.03
C ASP A 239 -2.29 -16.36 -9.90
N TYR A 240 -3.49 -16.82 -9.52
CA TYR A 240 -4.73 -16.57 -10.29
C TYR A 240 -5.45 -15.29 -9.88
N VAL A 241 -5.02 -14.62 -8.80
CA VAL A 241 -5.57 -13.33 -8.37
C VAL A 241 -4.85 -12.21 -9.15
N ASN A 242 -5.54 -11.60 -10.13
CA ASN A 242 -5.00 -10.53 -10.96
C ASN A 242 -6.07 -9.55 -11.42
N GLY A 243 -5.78 -8.26 -11.38
CA GLY A 243 -6.66 -7.18 -11.84
C GLY A 243 -7.79 -6.83 -10.88
N GLU A 244 -7.78 -7.30 -9.63
CA GLU A 244 -8.89 -7.18 -8.69
C GLU A 244 -8.64 -6.13 -7.59
N CYS A 245 -9.74 -5.49 -7.18
CA CYS A 245 -9.79 -4.59 -6.02
C CYS A 245 -10.52 -5.29 -4.87
N ILE A 246 -9.77 -5.82 -3.90
CA ILE A 246 -10.31 -6.66 -2.83
C ILE A 246 -10.60 -5.82 -1.58
N ARG A 247 -11.89 -5.70 -1.22
CA ARG A 247 -12.31 -5.05 0.02
C ARG A 247 -12.01 -5.94 1.23
N LEU A 248 -11.38 -5.35 2.25
CA LEU A 248 -11.18 -5.96 3.56
C LEU A 248 -11.67 -4.98 4.62
N ASP A 249 -12.97 -5.03 4.96
CA ASP A 249 -13.67 -3.94 5.63
C ASP A 249 -14.78 -4.35 6.60
N GLY A 250 -14.94 -5.64 6.91
CA GLY A 250 -16.00 -6.12 7.80
C GLY A 250 -17.41 -5.75 7.33
N ALA A 251 -17.61 -5.60 6.02
CA ALA A 251 -18.86 -5.22 5.35
C ALA A 251 -19.38 -3.80 5.72
N ILE A 252 -18.51 -2.90 6.21
CA ILE A 252 -18.89 -1.51 6.47
C ILE A 252 -19.25 -0.79 5.15
N ARG A 253 -20.21 0.14 5.26
CA ARG A 253 -20.51 1.18 4.29
C ARG A 253 -20.49 2.51 5.01
N MET A 254 -19.58 3.40 4.59
CA MET A 254 -19.35 4.66 5.29
C MET A 254 -20.57 5.57 5.24
N GLN A 255 -20.96 6.09 6.38
CA GLN A 255 -21.96 7.15 6.46
C GLN A 255 -21.34 8.48 5.98
N PRO A 256 -22.16 9.47 5.52
CA PRO A 256 -21.63 10.75 5.03
C PRO A 256 -20.82 11.55 6.07
N ARG A 257 -20.99 11.25 7.35
CA ARG A 257 -20.28 11.84 8.50
C ARG A 257 -20.10 10.84 9.61
#